data_e1d13a6b017f7ba52e1fb02127d00c87
#
_entry.id   e1d13a6b017f7ba52e1fb02127d00c87
#
_cell.length_a   1.000
_cell.length_b   1.000
_cell.length_c   1.000
_cell.angle_alpha   90.00
_cell.angle_beta   90.00
_cell.angle_gamma   90.00
#
_symmetry.space_group_name_H-M   'P 1'
#
loop_
_entity.id
_entity.type
_entity.pdbx_description
1 polymer ?
#
loop_
_entity_poly.entity_id
_entity_poly.type
_entity_poly.pdbx_seq_one_letter_code
_entity_poly.pdbx_strand_id
1 'polypeptide(L)'
;MKKIIFVLLAAAVSTGTMAQLKVNKYHEPIKVEKKWLNYDPGEVIFHDEAPQTEGSKIYHNIIPNPTPYIQENARRVLQTLYYGPTDKNIPKLKTINYYLVDEEGISWKGGGGDNVGVWYTTGWIEKSFQNNDTMRLDYETRGVLYHELTHAYQLDPKGCGKYEDGGENWCFIEGTADAVRLACGCFEQDFKSNDRPRAESWRKGYRVAGYFLYWLQLNKDKNFIRKFNASAAELNPWSWDKAMKHILGDKPENGVEELWNEYLHAIGDK
;
A
#
# COMPACT_ATOMS: atom_id res chain seq x y z
N MET A 1 -40.71 -73.24 6.54
CA MET A 1 -39.32 -72.78 6.54
C MET A 1 -39.29 -71.49 5.72
N LYS A 2 -39.21 -70.34 6.41
CA LYS A 2 -39.13 -69.02 5.73
C LYS A 2 -37.63 -68.64 5.62
N LYS A 3 -37.14 -68.48 4.38
CA LYS A 3 -35.79 -68.00 4.12
C LYS A 3 -35.79 -66.47 4.28
N ILE A 4 -35.01 -66.01 5.22
CA ILE A 4 -34.71 -64.57 5.40
C ILE A 4 -33.49 -64.21 4.51
N ILE A 5 -33.70 -63.35 3.53
CA ILE A 5 -32.66 -62.82 2.68
C ILE A 5 -32.15 -61.54 3.34
N PHE A 6 -30.89 -61.53 3.79
CA PHE A 6 -30.21 -60.32 4.24
C PHE A 6 -29.65 -59.56 3.01
N VAL A 7 -30.20 -58.39 2.78
CA VAL A 7 -29.62 -57.44 1.79
C VAL A 7 -28.62 -56.58 2.54
N LEU A 8 -27.33 -56.76 2.26
CA LEU A 8 -26.28 -55.87 2.71
C LEU A 8 -26.28 -54.60 1.82
N LEU A 9 -26.73 -53.49 2.37
CA LEU A 9 -26.49 -52.17 1.75
C LEU A 9 -25.06 -51.75 2.02
N ALA A 10 -24.22 -51.78 1.01
CA ALA A 10 -22.90 -51.18 1.05
C ALA A 10 -23.07 -49.67 0.89
N ALA A 11 -22.88 -48.93 1.98
CA ALA A 11 -22.77 -47.47 1.93
C ALA A 11 -21.44 -47.10 1.30
N ALA A 12 -21.46 -46.61 0.08
CA ALA A 12 -20.30 -46.00 -0.57
C ALA A 12 -20.03 -44.65 0.12
N VAL A 13 -19.03 -44.62 0.98
CA VAL A 13 -18.48 -43.36 1.51
C VAL A 13 -17.67 -42.74 0.38
N SER A 14 -18.25 -41.76 -0.29
CA SER A 14 -17.50 -40.91 -1.21
C SER A 14 -16.58 -40.03 -0.37
N THR A 15 -15.30 -40.39 -0.32
CA THR A 15 -14.24 -39.48 0.13
C THR A 15 -14.10 -38.38 -0.90
N GLY A 16 -14.95 -37.37 -0.79
CA GLY A 16 -14.73 -36.12 -1.50
C GLY A 16 -13.42 -35.52 -0.99
N THR A 17 -12.37 -35.60 -1.81
CA THR A 17 -11.17 -34.78 -1.62
C THR A 17 -11.62 -33.32 -1.64
N MET A 18 -11.75 -32.73 -0.46
CA MET A 18 -11.86 -31.28 -0.34
C MET A 18 -10.60 -30.71 -0.97
N ALA A 19 -10.73 -30.13 -2.15
CA ALA A 19 -9.67 -29.33 -2.74
C ALA A 19 -9.33 -28.26 -1.70
N GLN A 20 -8.15 -28.38 -1.09
CA GLN A 20 -7.62 -27.37 -0.21
C GLN A 20 -7.50 -26.10 -1.07
N LEU A 21 -8.39 -25.13 -0.85
CA LEU A 21 -8.27 -23.83 -1.43
C LEU A 21 -6.88 -23.33 -1.05
N LYS A 22 -5.98 -23.21 -2.05
CA LYS A 22 -4.68 -22.56 -1.85
C LYS A 22 -5.00 -21.13 -1.42
N VAL A 23 -4.85 -20.85 -0.13
CA VAL A 23 -4.92 -19.48 0.36
C VAL A 23 -3.81 -18.71 -0.36
N ASN A 24 -4.22 -17.75 -1.19
CA ASN A 24 -3.27 -16.89 -1.86
C ASN A 24 -2.54 -16.08 -0.79
N LYS A 25 -1.25 -16.29 -0.62
CA LYS A 25 -0.42 -15.55 0.35
C LYS A 25 -0.23 -14.08 -0.03
N TYR A 26 -0.59 -13.71 -1.27
CA TYR A 26 -0.52 -12.35 -1.78
C TYR A 26 -1.93 -11.80 -1.91
N HIS A 27 -2.16 -10.64 -1.32
CA HIS A 27 -3.46 -9.98 -1.40
C HIS A 27 -3.74 -9.47 -2.81
N GLU A 28 -4.97 -9.65 -3.26
CA GLU A 28 -5.43 -9.04 -4.50
C GLU A 28 -5.51 -7.51 -4.35
N PRO A 29 -5.16 -6.75 -5.39
CA PRO A 29 -5.29 -5.31 -5.34
C PRO A 29 -6.77 -4.89 -5.22
N ILE A 30 -7.02 -3.80 -4.53
CA ILE A 30 -8.37 -3.22 -4.48
C ILE A 30 -8.83 -2.86 -5.91
N LYS A 31 -10.12 -3.01 -6.17
CA LYS A 31 -10.69 -2.60 -7.46
C LYS A 31 -10.72 -1.08 -7.57
N VAL A 32 -10.42 -0.57 -8.77
CA VAL A 32 -10.61 0.86 -9.06
C VAL A 32 -12.10 1.17 -9.05
N GLU A 33 -12.51 2.12 -8.19
CA GLU A 33 -13.90 2.56 -8.09
C GLU A 33 -14.38 3.20 -9.42
N LYS A 34 -15.64 2.99 -9.78
CA LYS A 34 -16.22 3.47 -11.05
C LYS A 34 -15.93 4.95 -11.35
N LYS A 35 -15.96 5.80 -10.32
CA LYS A 35 -15.71 7.26 -10.47
C LYS A 35 -14.26 7.59 -10.87
N TRP A 36 -13.30 6.65 -10.61
CA TRP A 36 -11.89 6.84 -10.91
C TRP A 36 -11.44 6.20 -12.25
N LEU A 37 -12.26 5.35 -12.87
CA LEU A 37 -11.88 4.60 -14.08
C LEU A 37 -11.39 5.50 -15.22
N ASN A 38 -12.03 6.67 -15.39
CA ASN A 38 -11.71 7.62 -16.46
C ASN A 38 -10.85 8.80 -15.96
N TYR A 39 -10.38 8.78 -14.71
CA TYR A 39 -9.50 9.83 -14.23
C TYR A 39 -8.12 9.69 -14.88
N ASP A 40 -7.61 10.80 -15.41
CA ASP A 40 -6.27 10.88 -15.96
C ASP A 40 -5.26 11.17 -14.84
N PRO A 41 -4.39 10.20 -14.46
CA PRO A 41 -3.40 10.39 -13.42
C PRO A 41 -2.16 11.18 -13.93
N GLY A 42 -2.07 11.48 -15.20
CA GLY A 42 -0.92 12.02 -15.92
C GLY A 42 -0.42 11.05 -16.99
N GLU A 43 0.28 11.58 -17.99
CA GLU A 43 0.90 10.79 -19.03
C GLU A 43 2.02 9.92 -18.44
N VAL A 44 1.93 8.61 -18.61
CA VAL A 44 2.99 7.69 -18.18
C VAL A 44 3.98 7.50 -19.32
N ILE A 45 5.24 7.86 -19.09
CA ILE A 45 6.37 7.65 -19.99
C ILE A 45 7.27 6.60 -19.36
N PHE A 46 7.35 5.44 -19.99
CA PHE A 46 8.17 4.34 -19.51
C PHE A 46 9.54 4.34 -20.16
N HIS A 47 10.59 4.23 -19.34
CA HIS A 47 11.99 4.21 -19.73
C HIS A 47 12.65 2.93 -19.19
N ASP A 48 13.15 2.09 -20.08
CA ASP A 48 14.02 0.99 -19.70
C ASP A 48 15.48 1.40 -19.95
N GLU A 49 16.18 1.80 -18.90
CA GLU A 49 17.59 2.22 -18.95
C GLU A 49 18.56 1.04 -18.68
N ALA A 50 17.99 -0.14 -18.39
CA ALA A 50 18.75 -1.34 -18.06
C ALA A 50 18.29 -2.60 -18.85
N PRO A 51 18.03 -2.51 -20.17
CA PRO A 51 17.43 -3.61 -20.96
C PRO A 51 18.29 -4.86 -21.06
N GLN A 52 19.59 -4.74 -20.74
CA GLN A 52 20.54 -5.85 -20.75
C GLN A 52 20.42 -6.74 -19.50
N THR A 53 19.83 -6.23 -18.40
CA THR A 53 19.72 -6.95 -17.12
C THR A 53 18.67 -8.06 -17.17
N GLU A 54 18.84 -9.06 -16.33
CA GLU A 54 17.83 -10.11 -16.18
C GLU A 54 16.55 -9.55 -15.53
N GLY A 55 16.68 -8.61 -14.60
CA GLY A 55 15.53 -7.97 -13.96
C GLY A 55 14.63 -7.22 -14.94
N SER A 56 15.19 -6.52 -15.94
CA SER A 56 14.41 -5.88 -16.99
C SER A 56 13.63 -6.92 -17.82
N LYS A 57 14.28 -8.01 -18.24
CA LYS A 57 13.61 -9.10 -19.00
C LYS A 57 12.49 -9.73 -18.19
N ILE A 58 12.71 -9.99 -16.89
CA ILE A 58 11.69 -10.51 -15.98
C ILE A 58 10.50 -9.54 -15.89
N TYR A 59 10.78 -8.24 -15.71
CA TYR A 59 9.75 -7.21 -15.64
C TYR A 59 8.85 -7.22 -16.88
N HIS A 60 9.44 -7.17 -18.09
CA HIS A 60 8.71 -7.15 -19.35
C HIS A 60 7.89 -8.42 -19.59
N ASN A 61 8.37 -9.57 -19.13
CA ASN A 61 7.62 -10.82 -19.23
C ASN A 61 6.35 -10.84 -18.38
N ILE A 62 6.36 -10.15 -17.24
CA ILE A 62 5.24 -10.15 -16.28
C ILE A 62 4.35 -8.93 -16.49
N ILE A 63 4.93 -7.79 -16.87
CA ILE A 63 4.24 -6.53 -17.13
C ILE A 63 4.55 -6.07 -18.57
N PRO A 64 3.95 -6.74 -19.57
CA PRO A 64 4.24 -6.44 -20.98
C PRO A 64 3.73 -5.06 -21.43
N ASN A 65 2.81 -4.45 -20.68
CA ASN A 65 2.24 -3.14 -20.94
C ASN A 65 2.38 -2.23 -19.71
N PRO A 66 3.55 -1.66 -19.44
CA PRO A 66 3.79 -0.86 -18.24
C PRO A 66 2.88 0.36 -18.10
N THR A 67 2.64 1.10 -19.18
CA THR A 67 1.84 2.34 -19.14
C THR A 67 0.44 2.14 -18.55
N PRO A 68 -0.45 1.29 -19.06
CA PRO A 68 -1.77 1.08 -18.47
C PRO A 68 -1.67 0.46 -17.06
N TYR A 69 -0.69 -0.38 -16.79
CA TYR A 69 -0.46 -0.95 -15.47
C TYR A 69 -0.16 0.13 -14.42
N ILE A 70 0.74 1.05 -14.74
CA ILE A 70 1.11 2.17 -13.85
C ILE A 70 -0.09 3.12 -13.66
N GLN A 71 -0.81 3.45 -14.73
CA GLN A 71 -2.00 4.30 -14.65
C GLN A 71 -3.11 3.69 -13.77
N GLU A 72 -3.34 2.40 -13.86
CA GLU A 72 -4.33 1.72 -13.03
C GLU A 72 -3.93 1.74 -11.55
N ASN A 73 -2.66 1.50 -11.24
CA ASN A 73 -2.13 1.58 -9.88
C ASN A 73 -2.14 3.02 -9.34
N ALA A 74 -1.89 4.03 -10.18
CA ALA A 74 -2.04 5.43 -9.80
C ALA A 74 -3.50 5.76 -9.40
N ARG A 75 -4.51 5.23 -10.10
CA ARG A 75 -5.92 5.40 -9.73
C ARG A 75 -6.26 4.73 -8.39
N ARG A 76 -5.63 3.59 -8.05
CA ARG A 76 -5.78 2.95 -6.73
C ARG A 76 -5.21 3.82 -5.60
N VAL A 77 -4.06 4.44 -5.83
CA VAL A 77 -3.47 5.40 -4.89
C VAL A 77 -4.38 6.61 -4.71
N LEU A 78 -4.80 7.22 -5.81
CA LEU A 78 -5.66 8.40 -5.79
C LEU A 78 -7.00 8.16 -5.06
N GLN A 79 -7.66 7.03 -5.33
CA GLN A 79 -8.91 6.70 -4.63
C GLN A 79 -8.72 6.42 -3.13
N THR A 80 -7.51 6.06 -2.72
CA THR A 80 -7.18 5.85 -1.32
C THR A 80 -6.90 7.17 -0.60
N LEU A 81 -6.29 8.14 -1.30
CA LEU A 81 -5.94 9.45 -0.75
C LEU A 81 -7.07 10.49 -0.81
N TYR A 82 -8.03 10.35 -1.75
CA TYR A 82 -9.04 11.37 -2.05
C TYR A 82 -10.44 10.78 -2.13
N TYR A 83 -11.45 11.62 -1.84
CA TYR A 83 -12.85 11.21 -1.90
C TYR A 83 -13.38 11.06 -3.33
N GLY A 84 -12.83 11.80 -4.28
CA GLY A 84 -13.29 11.76 -5.66
C GLY A 84 -12.39 12.53 -6.62
N PRO A 85 -12.55 12.30 -7.94
CA PRO A 85 -11.67 12.87 -8.98
C PRO A 85 -11.85 14.39 -9.17
N THR A 86 -12.84 14.97 -8.54
CA THR A 86 -13.10 16.44 -8.57
C THR A 86 -12.50 17.18 -7.39
N ASP A 87 -11.78 16.48 -6.50
CA ASP A 87 -11.11 17.12 -5.38
C ASP A 87 -10.02 18.07 -5.91
N LYS A 88 -10.14 19.36 -5.53
CA LYS A 88 -9.24 20.42 -5.99
C LYS A 88 -7.83 20.32 -5.44
N ASN A 89 -7.66 19.56 -4.38
CA ASN A 89 -6.35 19.36 -3.74
C ASN A 89 -5.51 18.26 -4.41
N ILE A 90 -6.08 17.49 -5.35
CA ILE A 90 -5.31 16.48 -6.09
C ILE A 90 -4.20 17.17 -6.90
N PRO A 91 -2.92 16.85 -6.66
CA PRO A 91 -1.82 17.31 -7.50
C PRO A 91 -2.06 16.94 -8.97
N LYS A 92 -1.98 17.91 -9.87
CA LYS A 92 -2.18 17.69 -11.30
C LYS A 92 -0.85 17.39 -11.95
N LEU A 93 -0.59 16.11 -12.18
CA LEU A 93 0.63 15.68 -12.87
C LEU A 93 0.40 15.77 -14.39
N LYS A 94 1.39 16.29 -15.11
CA LYS A 94 1.49 16.17 -16.57
C LYS A 94 2.10 14.82 -16.94
N THR A 95 3.26 14.51 -16.32
CA THR A 95 4.00 13.29 -16.64
C THR A 95 4.38 12.51 -15.38
N ILE A 96 4.30 11.19 -15.51
CA ILE A 96 4.90 10.20 -14.62
C ILE A 96 5.96 9.47 -15.44
N ASN A 97 7.22 9.82 -15.26
CA ASN A 97 8.34 9.12 -15.88
C ASN A 97 8.68 7.91 -15.01
N TYR A 98 8.58 6.71 -15.56
CA TYR A 98 8.88 5.49 -14.83
C TYR A 98 10.10 4.80 -15.44
N TYR A 99 11.12 4.60 -14.61
CA TYR A 99 12.43 4.12 -15.03
C TYR A 99 12.74 2.75 -14.44
N LEU A 100 13.16 1.81 -15.27
CA LEU A 100 13.92 0.64 -14.82
C LEU A 100 15.40 0.98 -14.89
N VAL A 101 16.12 0.80 -13.78
CA VAL A 101 17.55 1.16 -13.67
C VAL A 101 18.37 0.05 -13.03
N ASP A 102 19.64 -0.03 -13.41
CA ASP A 102 20.62 -0.94 -12.81
C ASP A 102 21.42 -0.20 -11.74
N GLU A 103 20.77 0.08 -10.62
CA GLU A 103 21.33 0.80 -9.48
C GLU A 103 21.08 0.04 -8.18
N GLU A 104 21.79 0.43 -7.11
CA GLU A 104 21.56 -0.13 -5.77
C GLU A 104 20.25 0.39 -5.15
N GLY A 105 19.65 -0.42 -4.27
CA GLY A 105 18.41 -0.06 -3.57
C GLY A 105 17.18 -0.77 -4.11
N ILE A 106 16.01 -0.18 -3.85
CA ILE A 106 14.72 -0.74 -4.29
C ILE A 106 14.07 0.18 -5.30
N SER A 107 13.74 1.39 -4.86
CA SER A 107 13.01 2.39 -5.64
C SER A 107 13.14 3.75 -4.97
N TRP A 108 12.83 4.79 -5.73
CA TRP A 108 12.67 6.14 -5.18
C TRP A 108 11.81 7.00 -6.10
N LYS A 109 11.21 8.02 -5.52
CA LYS A 109 10.52 9.08 -6.26
C LYS A 109 11.39 10.32 -6.31
N GLY A 110 11.46 10.94 -7.48
CA GLY A 110 12.12 12.23 -7.69
C GLY A 110 11.26 13.21 -8.49
N GLY A 111 11.86 14.36 -8.81
CA GLY A 111 11.15 15.42 -9.49
C GLY A 111 10.13 16.15 -8.59
N GLY A 112 9.38 17.06 -9.19
CA GLY A 112 8.40 17.88 -8.49
C GLY A 112 7.50 18.68 -9.43
N GLY A 113 6.56 19.42 -8.86
CA GLY A 113 5.55 20.14 -9.64
C GLY A 113 4.65 19.18 -10.38
N ASP A 114 4.53 19.35 -11.69
CA ASP A 114 3.66 18.54 -12.56
C ASP A 114 4.40 17.39 -13.28
N ASN A 115 5.72 17.22 -13.02
CA ASN A 115 6.55 16.18 -13.63
C ASN A 115 7.27 15.39 -12.54
N VAL A 116 6.92 14.12 -12.38
CA VAL A 116 7.50 13.22 -11.39
C VAL A 116 8.23 12.07 -12.08
N GLY A 117 9.29 11.58 -11.42
CA GLY A 117 10.01 10.38 -11.80
C GLY A 117 9.87 9.33 -10.72
N VAL A 118 9.72 8.08 -11.11
CA VAL A 118 9.76 6.90 -10.26
C VAL A 118 10.82 5.97 -10.82
N TRP A 119 11.81 5.61 -10.01
CA TRP A 119 12.87 4.67 -10.36
C TRP A 119 12.65 3.36 -9.63
N TYR A 120 12.80 2.26 -10.35
CA TYR A 120 12.69 0.91 -9.82
C TYR A 120 13.89 0.09 -10.27
N THR A 121 14.60 -0.51 -9.33
CA THR A 121 15.87 -1.17 -9.63
C THR A 121 15.65 -2.58 -10.14
N THR A 122 16.38 -2.95 -11.21
CA THR A 122 16.32 -4.29 -11.79
C THR A 122 16.86 -5.35 -10.84
N GLY A 123 17.85 -5.01 -10.01
CA GLY A 123 18.36 -5.91 -8.97
C GLY A 123 17.31 -6.30 -7.91
N TRP A 124 16.40 -5.38 -7.55
CA TRP A 124 15.28 -5.73 -6.65
C TRP A 124 14.25 -6.63 -7.33
N ILE A 125 14.00 -6.40 -8.62
CA ILE A 125 13.11 -7.25 -9.43
C ILE A 125 13.63 -8.69 -9.42
N GLU A 126 14.91 -8.90 -9.74
CA GLU A 126 15.55 -10.22 -9.70
C GLU A 126 15.44 -10.87 -8.33
N LYS A 127 15.75 -10.14 -7.27
CA LYS A 127 15.65 -10.60 -5.89
C LYS A 127 14.21 -10.97 -5.50
N SER A 128 13.22 -10.27 -6.01
CA SER A 128 11.81 -10.52 -5.73
C SER A 128 11.24 -11.69 -6.54
N PHE A 129 11.86 -12.05 -7.66
CA PHE A 129 11.45 -13.15 -8.55
C PHE A 129 12.04 -14.51 -8.14
N GLN A 130 12.11 -14.80 -6.86
CA GLN A 130 12.63 -16.10 -6.39
C GLN A 130 11.68 -17.24 -6.76
N ASN A 131 12.25 -18.37 -7.18
CA ASN A 131 11.52 -19.61 -7.56
C ASN A 131 10.51 -19.38 -8.70
N ASN A 132 10.74 -18.45 -9.60
CA ASN A 132 9.83 -18.07 -10.67
C ASN A 132 8.41 -17.70 -10.18
N ASP A 133 8.30 -17.12 -9.00
CA ASP A 133 7.03 -16.71 -8.39
C ASP A 133 6.55 -15.38 -9.01
N THR A 134 5.84 -15.47 -10.10
CA THR A 134 5.28 -14.30 -10.82
C THR A 134 4.28 -13.50 -9.99
N MET A 135 3.53 -14.17 -9.11
CA MET A 135 2.56 -13.50 -8.23
C MET A 135 3.28 -12.66 -7.16
N ARG A 136 4.40 -13.17 -6.64
CA ARG A 136 5.23 -12.41 -5.70
C ARG A 136 5.81 -11.18 -6.37
N LEU A 137 6.32 -11.30 -7.58
CA LEU A 137 6.89 -10.16 -8.29
C LEU A 137 5.84 -9.09 -8.59
N ASP A 138 4.67 -9.48 -9.09
CA ASP A 138 3.56 -8.53 -9.31
C ASP A 138 3.16 -7.82 -8.00
N TYR A 139 3.08 -8.56 -6.90
CA TYR A 139 2.80 -8.03 -5.57
C TYR A 139 3.84 -7.01 -5.11
N GLU A 140 5.13 -7.31 -5.23
CA GLU A 140 6.23 -6.41 -4.88
C GLU A 140 6.25 -5.17 -5.77
N THR A 141 6.07 -5.35 -7.08
CA THR A 141 6.02 -4.23 -8.05
C THR A 141 4.85 -3.30 -7.77
N ARG A 142 3.66 -3.84 -7.49
CA ARG A 142 2.51 -3.02 -7.05
C ARG A 142 2.80 -2.29 -5.74
N GLY A 143 3.44 -2.98 -4.80
CA GLY A 143 3.83 -2.40 -3.52
C GLY A 143 4.76 -1.19 -3.69
N VAL A 144 5.77 -1.31 -4.54
CA VAL A 144 6.66 -0.21 -4.90
C VAL A 144 5.86 0.93 -5.55
N LEU A 145 5.04 0.62 -6.55
CA LEU A 145 4.23 1.65 -7.22
C LEU A 145 3.31 2.39 -6.26
N TYR A 146 2.65 1.70 -5.33
CA TYR A 146 1.77 2.36 -4.36
C TYR A 146 2.53 3.30 -3.44
N HIS A 147 3.74 2.93 -3.03
CA HIS A 147 4.59 3.78 -2.20
C HIS A 147 5.03 5.04 -2.96
N GLU A 148 5.70 4.86 -4.09
CA GLU A 148 6.27 5.97 -4.86
C GLU A 148 5.21 6.89 -5.47
N LEU A 149 4.11 6.34 -5.97
CA LEU A 149 2.99 7.14 -6.46
C LEU A 149 2.25 7.87 -5.34
N THR A 150 2.28 7.36 -4.12
CA THR A 150 1.75 8.11 -2.97
C THR A 150 2.55 9.39 -2.77
N HIS A 151 3.87 9.35 -2.84
CA HIS A 151 4.70 10.56 -2.78
C HIS A 151 4.42 11.57 -3.91
N ALA A 152 3.90 11.08 -5.04
CA ALA A 152 3.52 11.96 -6.16
C ALA A 152 2.17 12.66 -5.93
N TYR A 153 1.29 12.08 -5.13
CA TYR A 153 -0.09 12.58 -4.96
C TYR A 153 -0.46 12.98 -3.53
N GLN A 154 0.31 12.61 -2.52
CA GLN A 154 0.03 13.03 -1.14
C GLN A 154 0.27 14.53 -0.96
N LEU A 155 -0.45 15.14 -0.04
CA LEU A 155 -0.26 16.53 0.34
C LEU A 155 0.94 16.66 1.27
N ASP A 156 1.52 17.86 1.29
CA ASP A 156 2.71 18.15 2.10
C ASP A 156 2.31 18.96 3.35
N PRO A 157 2.53 18.40 4.57
CA PRO A 157 2.17 19.06 5.81
C PRO A 157 3.11 20.26 6.09
N LYS A 158 2.51 21.39 6.48
CA LYS A 158 3.26 22.65 6.69
C LYS A 158 3.53 22.92 8.16
N GLY A 159 4.73 23.43 8.44
CA GLY A 159 5.09 23.86 9.80
C GLY A 159 5.38 22.73 10.79
N CYS A 160 5.60 21.51 10.31
CA CYS A 160 5.91 20.32 11.13
C CYS A 160 7.41 19.95 11.15
N GLY A 161 8.27 20.84 10.71
CA GLY A 161 9.71 20.59 10.66
C GLY A 161 10.21 20.19 9.27
N LYS A 162 11.45 19.73 9.24
CA LYS A 162 12.11 19.27 8.00
C LYS A 162 11.84 17.78 7.77
N TYR A 163 12.04 17.33 6.54
CA TYR A 163 12.07 15.91 6.20
C TYR A 163 13.39 15.31 6.72
N GLU A 164 13.33 14.69 7.88
CA GLU A 164 14.47 14.04 8.55
C GLU A 164 13.99 12.82 9.36
N ASP A 165 14.82 11.81 9.46
CA ASP A 165 14.49 10.53 10.11
C ASP A 165 13.93 10.76 11.53
N GLY A 166 12.77 10.15 11.81
CA GLY A 166 12.05 10.31 13.08
C GLY A 166 11.31 11.64 13.27
N GLY A 167 11.44 12.57 12.33
CA GLY A 167 10.68 13.84 12.31
C GLY A 167 9.22 13.63 11.92
N GLU A 168 8.34 14.54 12.33
CA GLU A 168 6.90 14.42 12.05
C GLU A 168 6.57 14.50 10.55
N ASN A 169 7.30 15.35 9.81
CA ASN A 169 7.17 15.47 8.36
C ASN A 169 7.55 14.14 7.68
N TRP A 170 8.73 13.61 7.98
CA TRP A 170 9.18 12.34 7.42
C TRP A 170 8.23 11.17 7.75
N CYS A 171 7.78 11.08 9.03
CA CYS A 171 6.81 10.05 9.42
C CYS A 171 5.47 10.20 8.69
N PHE A 172 5.02 11.43 8.41
CA PHE A 172 3.84 11.66 7.59
C PHE A 172 4.05 11.16 6.16
N ILE A 173 5.13 11.57 5.53
CA ILE A 173 5.43 11.26 4.13
C ILE A 173 5.56 9.74 3.94
N GLU A 174 6.45 9.09 4.69
CA GLU A 174 6.74 7.65 4.54
C GLU A 174 5.63 6.77 5.11
N GLY A 175 5.08 7.17 6.26
CA GLY A 175 3.99 6.43 6.90
C GLY A 175 2.71 6.44 6.07
N THR A 176 2.36 7.57 5.44
CA THR A 176 1.21 7.63 4.53
C THR A 176 1.43 6.75 3.30
N ALA A 177 2.63 6.74 2.73
CA ALA A 177 2.95 5.90 1.57
C ALA A 177 2.76 4.41 1.89
N ASP A 178 3.25 3.95 3.03
CA ASP A 178 3.06 2.57 3.45
C ASP A 178 1.63 2.25 3.92
N ALA A 179 0.90 3.21 4.51
CA ALA A 179 -0.53 3.04 4.81
C ALA A 179 -1.37 2.85 3.53
N VAL A 180 -1.05 3.58 2.46
CA VAL A 180 -1.67 3.42 1.14
C VAL A 180 -1.34 2.05 0.54
N ARG A 181 -0.09 1.56 0.65
CA ARG A 181 0.27 0.18 0.24
C ARG A 181 -0.62 -0.86 0.91
N LEU A 182 -0.81 -0.76 2.24
CA LEU A 182 -1.69 -1.65 3.00
C LEU A 182 -3.14 -1.55 2.52
N ALA A 183 -3.67 -0.33 2.40
CA ALA A 183 -5.04 -0.09 1.97
C ALA A 183 -5.30 -0.54 0.53
N CYS A 184 -4.28 -0.55 -0.34
CA CYS A 184 -4.35 -1.06 -1.71
C CYS A 184 -4.16 -2.58 -1.82
N GLY A 185 -3.98 -3.31 -0.72
CA GLY A 185 -3.89 -4.77 -0.69
C GLY A 185 -2.47 -5.33 -0.73
N CYS A 186 -1.45 -4.52 -0.43
CA CYS A 186 -0.09 -4.99 -0.23
C CYS A 186 0.23 -5.18 1.24
N PHE A 187 1.30 -5.93 1.54
CA PHE A 187 1.71 -6.37 2.86
C PHE A 187 0.70 -7.31 3.57
N GLU A 188 1.19 -7.99 4.58
CA GLU A 188 0.37 -8.78 5.49
C GLU A 188 -0.53 -7.86 6.31
N GLN A 189 -1.83 -8.11 6.25
CA GLN A 189 -2.82 -7.32 7.00
C GLN A 189 -3.15 -7.92 8.37
N ASP A 190 -2.54 -9.04 8.71
CA ASP A 190 -2.63 -9.60 10.05
C ASP A 190 -1.67 -8.88 11.00
N PHE A 191 -2.20 -7.96 11.80
CA PHE A 191 -1.44 -7.19 12.77
C PHE A 191 -0.74 -8.02 13.85
N LYS A 192 -1.10 -9.29 13.99
CA LYS A 192 -0.47 -10.24 14.90
C LYS A 192 0.62 -11.10 14.25
N SER A 193 0.81 -10.96 12.93
CA SER A 193 1.82 -11.73 12.21
C SER A 193 3.25 -11.36 12.68
N ASN A 194 4.16 -12.33 12.59
CA ASN A 194 5.56 -12.08 12.92
C ASN A 194 6.27 -11.17 11.90
N ASP A 195 5.70 -11.02 10.71
CA ASP A 195 6.25 -10.17 9.64
C ASP A 195 5.94 -8.68 9.82
N ARG A 196 5.05 -8.37 10.76
CA ARG A 196 4.73 -7.01 11.14
C ARG A 196 5.96 -6.35 11.79
N PRO A 197 6.30 -5.10 11.40
CA PRO A 197 7.36 -4.36 12.08
C PRO A 197 6.96 -4.03 13.52
N ARG A 198 7.84 -4.26 14.45
CA ARG A 198 7.67 -3.93 15.86
C ARG A 198 8.55 -2.76 16.23
N ALA A 199 8.02 -1.80 16.98
CA ALA A 199 8.75 -0.64 17.44
C ALA A 199 8.10 -0.02 18.68
N GLU A 200 8.90 0.70 19.45
CA GLU A 200 8.41 1.43 20.63
C GLU A 200 7.68 2.73 20.27
N SER A 201 7.90 3.26 19.06
CA SER A 201 7.34 4.52 18.61
C SER A 201 6.95 4.52 17.13
N TRP A 202 5.83 5.15 16.80
CA TRP A 202 5.41 5.45 15.44
C TRP A 202 6.44 6.30 14.67
N ARG A 203 7.33 7.00 15.38
CA ARG A 203 8.42 7.80 14.79
C ARG A 203 9.48 6.98 14.04
N LYS A 204 9.37 5.65 14.03
CA LYS A 204 10.15 4.79 13.14
C LYS A 204 9.69 4.87 11.67
N GLY A 205 8.61 5.62 11.39
CA GLY A 205 8.15 5.88 10.03
C GLY A 205 7.81 4.62 9.21
N TYR A 206 7.85 4.73 7.89
CA TYR A 206 7.61 3.62 6.94
C TYR A 206 6.50 2.66 7.39
N ARG A 207 6.75 1.34 7.33
CA ARG A 207 5.79 0.30 7.71
C ARG A 207 5.28 0.44 9.16
N VAL A 208 6.10 0.93 10.09
CA VAL A 208 5.66 1.11 11.50
C VAL A 208 4.53 2.13 11.58
N ALA A 209 4.74 3.31 11.04
CA ALA A 209 3.70 4.35 10.97
C ALA A 209 2.56 3.93 10.02
N GLY A 210 2.88 3.27 8.91
CA GLY A 210 1.90 2.78 7.93
C GLY A 210 0.90 1.80 8.52
N TYR A 211 1.35 0.80 9.29
CA TYR A 211 0.48 -0.14 10.00
C TYR A 211 -0.40 0.56 11.04
N PHE A 212 0.15 1.53 11.76
CA PHE A 212 -0.60 2.33 12.72
C PHE A 212 -1.72 3.13 12.04
N LEU A 213 -1.41 3.87 10.99
CA LEU A 213 -2.41 4.63 10.23
C LEU A 213 -3.49 3.73 9.62
N TYR A 214 -3.09 2.57 9.10
CA TYR A 214 -4.05 1.61 8.54
C TYR A 214 -4.92 0.98 9.64
N TRP A 215 -4.36 0.69 10.82
CA TRP A 215 -5.13 0.25 11.97
C TRP A 215 -6.17 1.29 12.40
N LEU A 216 -5.82 2.58 12.40
CA LEU A 216 -6.76 3.67 12.67
C LEU A 216 -7.89 3.69 11.62
N GLN A 217 -7.59 3.45 10.35
CA GLN A 217 -8.63 3.33 9.32
C GLN A 217 -9.58 2.16 9.55
N LEU A 218 -9.09 1.03 10.02
CA LEU A 218 -9.92 -0.15 10.28
C LEU A 218 -10.75 -0.05 11.56
N ASN A 219 -10.25 0.65 12.59
CA ASN A 219 -10.82 0.60 13.94
C ASN A 219 -11.44 1.92 14.41
N LYS A 220 -11.07 3.06 13.85
CA LYS A 220 -11.54 4.39 14.29
C LYS A 220 -12.38 5.10 13.24
N ASP A 221 -11.87 5.25 12.01
CA ASP A 221 -12.57 5.91 10.92
C ASP A 221 -12.20 5.30 9.57
N LYS A 222 -13.15 4.70 8.88
CA LYS A 222 -12.95 4.05 7.56
C LYS A 222 -12.36 4.96 6.47
N ASN A 223 -12.36 6.28 6.68
CA ASN A 223 -11.78 7.27 5.79
C ASN A 223 -10.50 7.89 6.38
N PHE A 224 -9.91 7.27 7.39
CA PHE A 224 -8.81 7.87 8.15
C PHE A 224 -7.66 8.34 7.26
N ILE A 225 -7.17 7.50 6.35
CA ILE A 225 -6.04 7.84 5.46
C ILE A 225 -6.38 9.07 4.58
N ARG A 226 -7.59 9.16 4.05
CA ARG A 226 -8.03 10.33 3.27
C ARG A 226 -8.05 11.60 4.09
N LYS A 227 -8.60 11.53 5.30
CA LYS A 227 -8.65 12.66 6.23
C LYS A 227 -7.25 13.06 6.72
N PHE A 228 -6.38 12.07 6.94
CA PHE A 228 -5.00 12.31 7.33
C PHE A 228 -4.21 13.01 6.24
N ASN A 229 -4.36 12.59 4.99
CA ASN A 229 -3.81 13.30 3.84
C ASN A 229 -4.40 14.73 3.72
N ALA A 230 -5.71 14.90 3.85
CA ALA A 230 -6.37 16.21 3.76
C ALA A 230 -5.92 17.17 4.87
N SER A 231 -5.65 16.66 6.07
CA SER A 231 -5.21 17.46 7.22
C SER A 231 -3.91 18.23 6.95
N ALA A 232 -3.07 17.74 6.03
CA ALA A 232 -1.84 18.43 5.62
C ALA A 232 -2.12 19.80 4.97
N ALA A 233 -3.24 19.96 4.29
CA ALA A 233 -3.68 21.25 3.71
C ALA A 233 -4.52 22.07 4.67
N GLU A 234 -5.17 21.44 5.65
CA GLU A 234 -6.15 22.07 6.54
C GLU A 234 -5.52 22.65 7.82
N LEU A 235 -4.38 22.07 8.27
CA LEU A 235 -3.71 22.46 9.52
C LEU A 235 -2.40 23.20 9.23
N ASN A 236 -2.18 24.32 9.93
CA ASN A 236 -0.92 25.07 9.89
C ASN A 236 -0.68 25.82 11.20
N PRO A 237 0.36 25.53 12.01
CA PRO A 237 1.31 24.43 11.81
C PRO A 237 0.66 23.08 12.03
N TRP A 238 1.03 22.13 11.17
CA TRP A 238 0.59 20.73 11.25
C TRP A 238 1.39 19.98 12.32
N SER A 239 0.76 19.00 12.96
CA SER A 239 1.43 17.97 13.76
C SER A 239 0.59 16.70 13.79
N TRP A 240 1.20 15.56 14.08
CA TRP A 240 0.50 14.28 14.25
C TRP A 240 -0.62 14.38 15.28
N ASP A 241 -0.35 14.95 16.44
CA ASP A 241 -1.34 15.10 17.51
C ASP A 241 -2.54 15.94 17.07
N LYS A 242 -2.29 17.09 16.42
CA LYS A 242 -3.36 17.93 15.87
C LYS A 242 -4.16 17.21 14.79
N ALA A 243 -3.51 16.47 13.90
CA ALA A 243 -4.20 15.73 12.84
C ALA A 243 -5.09 14.63 13.41
N MET A 244 -4.62 13.86 14.41
CA MET A 244 -5.41 12.84 15.08
C MET A 244 -6.66 13.44 15.73
N LYS A 245 -6.50 14.50 16.52
CA LYS A 245 -7.60 15.22 17.18
C LYS A 245 -8.56 15.88 16.20
N HIS A 246 -8.04 16.45 15.11
CA HIS A 246 -8.87 17.02 14.04
C HIS A 246 -9.77 15.98 13.37
N ILE A 247 -9.26 14.76 13.16
CA ILE A 247 -9.99 13.68 12.49
C ILE A 247 -10.97 12.98 13.41
N LEU A 248 -10.56 12.70 14.65
CA LEU A 248 -11.30 11.86 15.61
C LEU A 248 -12.06 12.65 16.68
N GLY A 249 -11.86 13.95 16.74
CA GLY A 249 -12.41 14.85 17.76
C GLY A 249 -11.34 15.28 18.77
N ASP A 250 -11.46 16.55 19.21
CA ASP A 250 -10.49 17.16 20.14
C ASP A 250 -10.73 16.68 21.58
N LYS A 251 -10.19 15.50 21.86
CA LYS A 251 -10.22 14.85 23.18
C LYS A 251 -8.83 14.32 23.52
N PRO A 252 -8.47 14.22 24.83
CA PRO A 252 -7.18 13.70 25.23
C PRO A 252 -6.88 12.31 24.66
N GLU A 253 -7.84 11.39 24.70
CA GLU A 253 -7.71 10.01 24.21
C GLU A 253 -7.47 9.90 22.70
N ASN A 254 -7.69 10.96 21.95
CA ASN A 254 -7.42 11.04 20.51
C ASN A 254 -6.05 11.67 20.21
N GLY A 255 -5.19 11.85 21.20
CA GLY A 255 -3.79 12.23 20.99
C GLY A 255 -3.00 11.10 20.34
N VAL A 256 -1.92 11.46 19.63
CA VAL A 256 -1.13 10.46 18.88
C VAL A 256 -0.51 9.39 19.79
N GLU A 257 -0.04 9.76 20.96
CA GLU A 257 0.61 8.82 21.89
C GLU A 257 -0.41 7.86 22.54
N GLU A 258 -1.60 8.36 22.88
CA GLU A 258 -2.72 7.57 23.41
C GLU A 258 -3.19 6.55 22.36
N LEU A 259 -3.38 6.99 21.11
CA LEU A 259 -3.77 6.12 20.01
C LEU A 259 -2.68 5.10 19.66
N TRP A 260 -1.41 5.50 19.74
CA TRP A 260 -0.29 4.58 19.54
C TRP A 260 -0.27 3.50 20.63
N ASN A 261 -0.46 3.89 21.90
CA ASN A 261 -0.56 2.93 23.00
C ASN A 261 -1.75 1.97 22.81
N GLU A 262 -2.92 2.48 22.41
CA GLU A 262 -4.08 1.65 22.11
C GLU A 262 -3.79 0.65 20.99
N TYR A 263 -3.12 1.12 19.92
CA TYR A 263 -2.68 0.24 18.82
C TYR A 263 -1.77 -0.88 19.32
N LEU A 264 -0.74 -0.56 20.13
CA LEU A 264 0.19 -1.56 20.68
C LEU A 264 -0.53 -2.61 21.54
N HIS A 265 -1.51 -2.20 22.36
CA HIS A 265 -2.34 -3.14 23.12
C HIS A 265 -3.19 -4.01 22.19
N ALA A 266 -3.81 -3.43 21.16
CA ALA A 266 -4.67 -4.17 20.22
C ALA A 266 -3.91 -5.25 19.45
N ILE A 267 -2.64 -5.01 19.13
CA ILE A 267 -1.79 -5.98 18.41
C ILE A 267 -1.00 -6.91 19.33
N GLY A 268 -1.05 -6.71 20.64
CA GLY A 268 -0.38 -7.54 21.64
C GLY A 268 1.11 -7.26 21.83
N ASP A 269 1.56 -6.04 21.56
CA ASP A 269 2.94 -5.57 21.79
C ASP A 269 3.11 -4.84 23.15
N LYS A 270 2.01 -4.57 23.83
CA LYS A 270 1.92 -4.09 25.24
C LYS A 270 0.83 -4.84 25.98
#